data_ff617aa26a8d820f2b6806ef8deaeab3
#
_entry.id   ff617aa26a8d820f2b6806ef8deaeab3
#
_cell.length_a   1.000
_cell.length_b   1.000
_cell.length_c   1.000
_cell.angle_alpha   90.00
_cell.angle_beta   90.00
_cell.angle_gamma   90.00
#
_symmetry.space_group_name_H-M   'P 1'
#
loop_
_entity.id
_entity.type
_entity.pdbx_description
1 polymer ?
#
loop_
_entity_poly.entity_id
_entity_poly.type
_entity_poly.pdbx_seq_one_letter_code
_entity_poly.pdbx_strand_id
1 'polypeptide(L)'
;MAVTGFKPKFMKVGVLTAALQELTPRRKRDKDPDLAIEDWVSFAKELGVHYIQLSAAVHPSEADIPPEAMLDPVANTLDLRQPFTKDRAKRVRASLKDAKVEVSDIGYFDNMLHHDPAIRKKKHDFMVRAMDAAVALGAEAVCGFIGRNQSMNMDQNLIDFEENFIPLLKECKARGLQYRNEQCPMPGWVPGDNWHNNIAYTPGVWIALHRICEKHGVGDQFRIHYDPSHAILMGQDTRSIFQYLKDEGYNFLIGGFHVKGQVIDPKGVSAWGYGGQTVERGDMVNGQPSPNPVDL
;
A
#
# COMPACT_ATOMS: atom_id res chain seq x y z
N MET A 1 2.34 9.34 24.49
CA MET A 1 1.07 10.03 24.83
C MET A 1 -0.06 9.25 24.18
N ALA A 2 -0.95 8.67 24.96
CA ALA A 2 -2.11 8.04 24.37
C ALA A 2 -2.94 9.09 23.64
N VAL A 3 -3.32 8.83 22.39
CA VAL A 3 -4.24 9.69 21.65
C VAL A 3 -5.62 9.56 22.30
N THR A 4 -5.76 10.23 23.44
CA THR A 4 -7.03 10.21 24.19
C THR A 4 -8.03 11.10 23.46
N GLY A 5 -9.05 10.50 22.88
CA GLY A 5 -10.22 11.22 22.38
C GLY A 5 -10.69 10.90 20.96
N PHE A 6 -9.84 10.39 20.08
CA PHE A 6 -10.28 10.02 18.73
C PHE A 6 -10.87 8.60 18.74
N LYS A 7 -12.19 8.52 18.69
CA LYS A 7 -12.90 7.23 18.49
C LYS A 7 -13.61 7.29 17.15
N PRO A 8 -13.00 6.73 16.08
CA PRO A 8 -13.65 6.72 14.79
C PRO A 8 -14.96 5.95 14.87
N LYS A 9 -16.03 6.53 14.35
CA LYS A 9 -17.38 5.95 14.43
C LYS A 9 -17.57 4.80 13.44
N PHE A 10 -16.88 4.85 12.30
CA PHE A 10 -17.12 3.95 11.17
C PHE A 10 -15.87 3.33 10.58
N MET A 11 -14.69 3.71 11.04
CA MET A 11 -13.42 3.25 10.50
C MET A 11 -12.59 2.56 11.58
N LYS A 12 -11.89 1.50 11.18
CA LYS A 12 -10.84 0.90 11.98
C LYS A 12 -9.58 1.75 11.80
N VAL A 13 -8.93 2.14 12.89
CA VAL A 13 -7.67 2.90 12.87
C VAL A 13 -6.53 2.00 13.28
N GLY A 14 -5.45 2.03 12.51
CA GLY A 14 -4.28 1.20 12.72
C GLY A 14 -2.97 1.90 12.42
N VAL A 15 -1.91 1.15 12.53
CA VAL A 15 -0.55 1.55 12.20
C VAL A 15 -0.09 0.80 10.96
N LEU A 16 0.48 1.52 10.00
CA LEU A 16 1.23 0.95 8.90
C LEU A 16 2.69 0.80 9.31
N THR A 17 3.21 -0.43 9.33
CA THR A 17 4.59 -0.67 9.77
C THR A 17 5.64 -0.04 8.86
N ALA A 18 5.34 0.07 7.56
CA ALA A 18 6.22 0.74 6.60
C ALA A 18 6.35 2.25 6.82
N ALA A 19 5.40 2.89 7.49
CA ALA A 19 5.41 4.36 7.67
C ALA A 19 6.35 4.85 8.79
N LEU A 20 6.78 3.97 9.68
CA LEU A 20 7.58 4.31 10.87
C LEU A 20 8.84 3.44 10.96
N GLN A 21 9.53 3.34 9.86
CA GLN A 21 10.67 2.43 9.65
C GLN A 21 11.82 2.67 10.63
N GLU A 22 12.07 3.91 10.97
CA GLU A 22 13.13 4.33 11.89
C GLU A 22 12.90 3.84 13.33
N LEU A 23 11.69 3.48 13.70
CA LEU A 23 11.36 2.93 15.01
C LEU A 23 11.76 1.45 15.16
N THR A 24 12.03 0.75 14.04
CA THR A 24 12.42 -0.66 14.09
C THR A 24 13.93 -0.80 14.14
N PRO A 25 14.52 -1.36 15.22
CA PRO A 25 15.95 -1.55 15.31
C PRO A 25 16.49 -2.44 14.18
N ARG A 26 17.40 -1.92 13.34
CA ARG A 26 17.97 -2.65 12.18
C ARG A 26 18.52 -4.02 12.56
N ARG A 27 19.17 -4.16 13.70
CA ARG A 27 19.74 -5.44 14.15
C ARG A 27 18.70 -6.53 14.40
N LYS A 28 17.53 -6.19 14.91
CA LYS A 28 16.42 -7.15 15.08
C LYS A 28 15.88 -7.58 13.73
N ARG A 29 15.60 -6.61 12.89
CA ARG A 29 15.08 -6.76 11.58
C ARG A 29 15.93 -7.64 10.67
N ASP A 30 17.25 -7.41 10.67
CA ASP A 30 18.19 -8.13 9.81
C ASP A 30 18.35 -9.59 10.22
N LYS A 31 18.11 -9.91 11.49
CA LYS A 31 18.22 -11.28 12.02
C LYS A 31 16.92 -12.08 11.92
N ASP A 32 15.83 -11.51 12.36
CA ASP A 32 14.52 -12.13 12.34
C ASP A 32 13.45 -11.01 12.24
N PRO A 33 12.99 -10.68 11.03
CA PRO A 33 11.97 -9.66 10.83
C PRO A 33 10.68 -9.90 11.62
N ASP A 34 10.33 -11.17 11.89
CA ASP A 34 9.15 -11.49 12.69
C ASP A 34 9.26 -10.99 14.14
N LEU A 35 10.46 -10.82 14.67
CA LEU A 35 10.65 -10.22 15.99
C LEU A 35 10.25 -8.74 16.03
N ALA A 36 10.33 -8.05 14.91
CA ALA A 36 9.88 -6.67 14.81
C ALA A 36 8.35 -6.54 14.94
N ILE A 37 7.60 -7.59 14.62
CA ILE A 37 6.14 -7.59 14.75
C ILE A 37 5.72 -7.37 16.21
N GLU A 38 6.43 -7.97 17.16
CA GLU A 38 6.14 -7.80 18.60
C GLU A 38 6.31 -6.35 19.06
N ASP A 39 7.33 -5.67 18.55
CA ASP A 39 7.57 -4.26 18.85
C ASP A 39 6.44 -3.39 18.24
N TRP A 40 6.02 -3.67 17.01
CA TRP A 40 4.93 -2.97 16.35
C TRP A 40 3.57 -3.21 17.02
N VAL A 41 3.32 -4.42 17.48
CA VAL A 41 2.12 -4.77 18.23
C VAL A 41 2.09 -4.02 19.56
N SER A 42 3.24 -3.93 20.26
CA SER A 42 3.37 -3.15 21.50
C SER A 42 3.14 -1.66 21.25
N PHE A 43 3.70 -1.12 20.16
CA PHE A 43 3.52 0.27 19.77
C PHE A 43 2.05 0.59 19.43
N ALA A 44 1.38 -0.26 18.67
CA ALA A 44 -0.04 -0.11 18.38
C ALA A 44 -0.89 -0.08 19.67
N LYS A 45 -0.57 -0.96 20.62
CA LYS A 45 -1.21 -0.98 21.93
C LYS A 45 -0.96 0.31 22.74
N GLU A 46 0.25 0.84 22.74
CA GLU A 46 0.59 2.10 23.41
C GLU A 46 -0.16 3.29 22.81
N LEU A 47 -0.35 3.31 21.48
CA LEU A 47 -1.15 4.30 20.78
C LEU A 47 -2.66 4.13 21.01
N GLY A 48 -3.11 3.00 21.56
CA GLY A 48 -4.52 2.70 21.73
C GLY A 48 -5.25 2.37 20.43
N VAL A 49 -4.54 1.96 19.39
CA VAL A 49 -5.11 1.47 18.12
C VAL A 49 -5.15 -0.06 18.12
N HIS A 50 -6.10 -0.64 17.39
CA HIS A 50 -6.35 -2.08 17.41
C HIS A 50 -6.03 -2.78 16.10
N TYR A 51 -5.50 -2.06 15.11
CA TYR A 51 -5.19 -2.60 13.79
C TYR A 51 -3.76 -2.31 13.37
N ILE A 52 -3.18 -3.22 12.61
CA ILE A 52 -1.84 -3.08 12.05
C ILE A 52 -1.84 -3.60 10.61
N GLN A 53 -1.28 -2.82 9.69
CA GLN A 53 -0.90 -3.31 8.38
C GLN A 53 0.55 -3.77 8.46
N LEU A 54 0.79 -5.03 8.13
CA LEU A 54 2.13 -5.61 8.08
C LEU A 54 2.66 -5.57 6.66
N SER A 55 3.87 -5.05 6.46
CA SER A 55 4.52 -5.05 5.16
C SER A 55 5.37 -6.31 4.97
N ALA A 56 5.16 -6.97 3.83
CA ALA A 56 5.94 -8.13 3.46
C ALA A 56 7.33 -7.74 2.95
N ALA A 57 8.33 -8.49 3.40
CA ALA A 57 9.72 -8.26 3.07
C ALA A 57 10.06 -8.74 1.66
N VAL A 58 10.63 -7.85 0.85
CA VAL A 58 11.26 -8.18 -0.42
C VAL A 58 12.75 -7.94 -0.32
N HIS A 59 13.56 -8.86 -0.86
CA HIS A 59 14.99 -8.61 -0.94
C HIS A 59 15.28 -7.50 -1.98
N PRO A 60 16.21 -6.55 -1.72
CA PRO A 60 16.51 -5.47 -2.66
C PRO A 60 16.84 -5.95 -4.07
N SER A 61 17.48 -7.10 -4.22
CA SER A 61 17.81 -7.67 -5.54
C SER A 61 16.60 -8.26 -6.29
N GLU A 62 15.45 -8.37 -5.66
CA GLU A 62 14.22 -8.91 -6.25
C GLU A 62 13.19 -7.80 -6.51
N ALA A 63 13.48 -6.57 -6.08
CA ALA A 63 12.64 -5.41 -6.34
C ALA A 63 13.15 -4.70 -7.61
N ASP A 64 12.23 -4.26 -8.45
CA ASP A 64 12.57 -3.43 -9.62
C ASP A 64 12.87 -1.98 -9.27
N ILE A 65 12.85 -1.67 -7.99
CA ILE A 65 13.10 -0.35 -7.46
C ILE A 65 14.60 -0.21 -7.28
N PRO A 66 15.24 0.85 -7.81
CA PRO A 66 16.64 1.11 -7.54
C PRO A 66 16.90 1.09 -6.03
N PRO A 67 18.01 0.51 -5.56
CA PRO A 67 18.32 0.45 -4.12
C PRO A 67 18.23 1.82 -3.42
N GLU A 68 18.54 2.89 -4.15
CA GLU A 68 18.49 4.28 -3.66
C GLU A 68 17.06 4.81 -3.51
N ALA A 69 16.13 4.28 -4.28
CA ALA A 69 14.70 4.64 -4.22
C ALA A 69 13.88 3.68 -3.37
N MET A 70 14.47 2.58 -2.95
CA MET A 70 13.86 1.74 -1.95
C MET A 70 13.79 2.52 -0.65
N LEU A 71 12.60 2.99 -0.35
CA LEU A 71 12.22 3.24 1.03
C LEU A 71 12.68 2.01 1.78
N ASP A 72 13.66 2.18 2.63
CA ASP A 72 14.46 1.16 3.29
C ASP A 72 13.70 -0.19 3.35
N PRO A 73 14.32 -1.33 2.98
CA PRO A 73 13.75 -2.69 3.09
C PRO A 73 13.17 -3.04 4.47
N VAL A 74 13.11 -2.09 5.31
CA VAL A 74 12.53 -2.03 6.66
C VAL A 74 11.04 -2.13 6.71
N ALA A 75 10.40 -1.87 5.64
CA ALA A 75 9.00 -2.23 5.48
C ALA A 75 8.77 -3.72 5.80
N ASN A 76 9.83 -4.44 5.92
CA ASN A 76 9.98 -5.85 6.15
C ASN A 76 9.67 -6.28 7.58
N THR A 77 8.43 -6.12 7.97
CA THR A 77 7.97 -6.64 9.24
C THR A 77 7.51 -8.10 9.16
N LEU A 78 7.35 -8.62 7.96
CA LEU A 78 6.99 -10.02 7.73
C LEU A 78 7.86 -10.61 6.61
N ASP A 79 8.87 -11.41 6.97
CA ASP A 79 9.73 -12.06 5.96
C ASP A 79 9.03 -13.24 5.28
N LEU A 80 8.52 -12.99 4.06
CA LEU A 80 7.89 -13.99 3.22
C LEU A 80 8.84 -14.59 2.17
N ARG A 81 10.13 -14.26 2.20
CA ARG A 81 11.16 -14.97 1.42
C ARG A 81 11.29 -16.41 1.94
N GLN A 82 11.08 -16.59 3.25
CA GLN A 82 10.99 -17.88 3.90
C GLN A 82 9.54 -18.33 4.04
N PRO A 83 9.25 -19.65 4.03
CA PRO A 83 7.89 -20.14 4.22
C PRO A 83 7.24 -19.60 5.49
N PHE A 84 6.02 -19.10 5.37
CA PHE A 84 5.23 -18.70 6.53
C PHE A 84 4.57 -19.93 7.15
N THR A 85 5.35 -20.64 7.98
CA THR A 85 4.92 -21.90 8.59
C THR A 85 3.80 -21.71 9.61
N LYS A 86 3.10 -22.80 9.93
CA LYS A 86 2.08 -22.81 10.98
C LYS A 86 2.61 -22.34 12.34
N ASP A 87 3.88 -22.66 12.66
CA ASP A 87 4.51 -22.26 13.92
C ASP A 87 4.80 -20.76 13.94
N ARG A 88 5.30 -20.20 12.82
CA ARG A 88 5.45 -18.74 12.68
C ARG A 88 4.09 -18.03 12.84
N ALA A 89 3.08 -18.48 12.12
CA ALA A 89 1.73 -17.92 12.21
C ALA A 89 1.16 -18.01 13.64
N LYS A 90 1.40 -19.12 14.36
CA LYS A 90 0.98 -19.30 15.75
C LYS A 90 1.66 -18.30 16.68
N ARG A 91 2.99 -18.09 16.52
CA ARG A 91 3.76 -17.12 17.31
C ARG A 91 3.23 -15.70 17.09
N VAL A 92 3.10 -15.27 15.84
CA VAL A 92 2.60 -13.93 15.50
C VAL A 92 1.17 -13.73 16.03
N ARG A 93 0.28 -14.70 15.83
CA ARG A 93 -1.09 -14.62 16.36
C ARG A 93 -1.15 -14.55 17.89
N ALA A 94 -0.22 -15.19 18.58
CA ALA A 94 -0.16 -15.10 20.05
C ALA A 94 0.13 -13.66 20.48
N SER A 95 1.15 -13.02 19.92
CA SER A 95 1.49 -11.62 20.21
C SER A 95 0.33 -10.66 19.89
N LEU A 96 -0.31 -10.83 18.73
CA LEU A 96 -1.47 -10.04 18.33
C LEU A 96 -2.64 -10.19 19.32
N LYS A 97 -2.96 -11.42 19.71
CA LYS A 97 -4.05 -11.72 20.65
C LYS A 97 -3.81 -11.12 22.03
N ASP A 98 -2.59 -11.25 22.55
CA ASP A 98 -2.23 -10.72 23.88
C ASP A 98 -2.30 -9.18 23.91
N ALA A 99 -2.01 -8.53 22.81
CA ALA A 99 -2.13 -7.07 22.66
C ALA A 99 -3.54 -6.60 22.28
N LYS A 100 -4.45 -7.50 21.89
CA LYS A 100 -5.78 -7.19 21.30
C LYS A 100 -5.65 -6.35 20.04
N VAL A 101 -4.68 -6.70 19.20
CA VAL A 101 -4.41 -6.07 17.89
C VAL A 101 -4.75 -7.08 16.80
N GLU A 102 -5.35 -6.62 15.73
CA GLU A 102 -5.69 -7.41 14.54
C GLU A 102 -4.87 -6.92 13.33
N VAL A 103 -4.59 -7.81 12.40
CA VAL A 103 -3.96 -7.44 11.12
C VAL A 103 -5.07 -7.00 10.17
N SER A 104 -4.99 -5.78 9.66
CA SER A 104 -5.94 -5.25 8.67
C SER A 104 -5.71 -5.85 7.28
N ASP A 105 -4.46 -5.87 6.87
CA ASP A 105 -4.00 -6.40 5.59
C ASP A 105 -2.48 -6.64 5.58
N ILE A 106 -2.02 -7.37 4.57
CA ILE A 106 -0.58 -7.57 4.31
C ILE A 106 -0.19 -6.75 3.10
N GLY A 107 0.74 -5.81 3.28
CA GLY A 107 1.25 -4.95 2.23
C GLY A 107 2.38 -5.61 1.45
N TYR A 108 2.27 -5.63 0.11
CA TYR A 108 3.36 -5.91 -0.82
C TYR A 108 3.24 -4.97 -2.02
N PHE A 109 4.15 -3.99 -2.06
CA PHE A 109 4.08 -2.88 -2.99
C PHE A 109 5.11 -3.06 -4.11
N ASP A 110 4.68 -3.63 -5.22
CA ASP A 110 5.52 -3.85 -6.39
C ASP A 110 4.68 -3.84 -7.68
N ASN A 111 5.35 -3.83 -8.85
CA ASN A 111 4.71 -3.81 -10.16
C ASN A 111 4.22 -5.22 -10.56
N MET A 112 2.92 -5.48 -10.44
CA MET A 112 2.31 -6.75 -10.82
C MET A 112 2.11 -6.92 -12.34
N LEU A 113 2.26 -5.84 -13.12
CA LEU A 113 2.17 -5.85 -14.58
C LEU A 113 3.55 -5.67 -15.24
N HIS A 114 4.61 -6.15 -14.60
CA HIS A 114 5.95 -6.07 -15.16
C HIS A 114 6.01 -6.68 -16.57
N HIS A 115 6.69 -5.99 -17.50
CA HIS A 115 6.76 -6.40 -18.91
C HIS A 115 7.43 -7.76 -19.12
N ASP A 116 8.45 -8.09 -18.30
CA ASP A 116 9.08 -9.41 -18.32
C ASP A 116 8.20 -10.44 -17.63
N PRO A 117 7.72 -11.48 -18.35
CA PRO A 117 6.83 -12.49 -17.77
C PRO A 117 7.46 -13.30 -16.63
N ALA A 118 8.79 -13.52 -16.65
CA ALA A 118 9.47 -14.29 -15.62
C ALA A 118 9.58 -13.48 -14.32
N ILE A 119 9.85 -12.19 -14.41
CA ILE A 119 9.86 -11.27 -13.28
C ILE A 119 8.43 -11.11 -12.75
N ARG A 120 7.45 -10.86 -13.64
CA ARG A 120 6.03 -10.78 -13.27
C ARG A 120 5.57 -12.02 -12.51
N LYS A 121 5.93 -13.22 -12.99
CA LYS A 121 5.60 -14.46 -12.30
C LYS A 121 6.16 -14.52 -10.88
N LYS A 122 7.42 -14.13 -10.68
CA LYS A 122 8.04 -14.11 -9.33
C LYS A 122 7.26 -13.18 -8.38
N LYS A 123 6.84 -12.01 -8.86
CA LYS A 123 6.04 -11.06 -8.09
C LYS A 123 4.66 -11.61 -7.75
N HIS A 124 4.00 -12.26 -8.71
CA HIS A 124 2.72 -12.93 -8.47
C HIS A 124 2.86 -14.06 -7.46
N ASP A 125 3.88 -14.90 -7.59
CA ASP A 125 4.15 -15.98 -6.61
C ASP A 125 4.41 -15.42 -5.20
N PHE A 126 5.05 -14.25 -5.10
CA PHE A 126 5.26 -13.58 -3.82
C PHE A 126 3.96 -12.97 -3.27
N MET A 127 3.14 -12.35 -4.11
CA MET A 127 1.83 -11.85 -3.70
C MET A 127 0.92 -12.98 -3.21
N VAL A 128 0.95 -14.15 -3.84
CA VAL A 128 0.21 -15.33 -3.36
C VAL A 128 0.69 -15.78 -1.98
N ARG A 129 2.00 -15.73 -1.71
CA ARG A 129 2.52 -15.97 -0.35
C ARG A 129 2.02 -14.93 0.66
N ALA A 130 1.90 -13.67 0.25
CA ALA A 130 1.31 -12.62 1.09
C ALA A 130 -0.18 -12.90 1.37
N MET A 131 -0.93 -13.38 0.38
CA MET A 131 -2.31 -13.81 0.57
C MET A 131 -2.43 -14.99 1.55
N ASP A 132 -1.55 -15.99 1.46
CA ASP A 132 -1.53 -17.13 2.38
C ASP A 132 -1.21 -16.66 3.82
N ALA A 133 -0.29 -15.71 3.99
CA ALA A 133 0.02 -15.09 5.27
C ALA A 133 -1.17 -14.28 5.81
N ALA A 134 -1.86 -13.54 4.94
CA ALA A 134 -3.08 -12.81 5.31
C ALA A 134 -4.15 -13.73 5.89
N VAL A 135 -4.44 -14.83 5.19
CA VAL A 135 -5.37 -15.86 5.70
C VAL A 135 -4.88 -16.44 7.04
N ALA A 136 -3.59 -16.78 7.13
CA ALA A 136 -3.03 -17.35 8.35
C ALA A 136 -3.08 -16.39 9.55
N LEU A 137 -3.07 -15.09 9.33
CA LEU A 137 -3.16 -14.06 10.36
C LEU A 137 -4.57 -13.51 10.58
N GLY A 138 -5.54 -13.92 9.77
CA GLY A 138 -6.93 -13.49 9.87
C GLY A 138 -7.18 -12.08 9.30
N ALA A 139 -6.30 -11.62 8.40
CA ALA A 139 -6.48 -10.36 7.71
C ALA A 139 -7.59 -10.46 6.65
N GLU A 140 -8.20 -9.31 6.32
CA GLU A 140 -9.30 -9.24 5.34
C GLU A 140 -8.78 -9.05 3.90
N ALA A 141 -7.52 -8.59 3.75
CA ALA A 141 -7.00 -8.18 2.46
C ALA A 141 -5.48 -8.35 2.34
N VAL A 142 -5.02 -8.24 1.10
CA VAL A 142 -3.66 -7.80 0.76
C VAL A 142 -3.72 -6.39 0.19
N CYS A 143 -2.66 -5.61 0.38
CA CYS A 143 -2.51 -4.27 -0.16
C CYS A 143 -1.28 -4.20 -1.05
N GLY A 144 -1.35 -3.46 -2.16
CA GLY A 144 -0.20 -3.32 -3.06
C GLY A 144 -0.54 -2.49 -4.29
N PHE A 145 0.38 -2.47 -5.26
CA PHE A 145 0.14 -1.81 -6.54
C PHE A 145 -0.36 -2.81 -7.59
N ILE A 146 -1.06 -2.30 -8.59
CA ILE A 146 -1.29 -3.04 -9.83
C ILE A 146 -0.04 -2.95 -10.70
N GLY A 147 0.55 -1.78 -10.73
CA GLY A 147 1.69 -1.50 -11.58
C GLY A 147 1.29 -1.16 -13.01
N ARG A 148 2.23 -1.28 -13.91
CA ARG A 148 2.09 -0.96 -15.33
C ARG A 148 3.11 -1.72 -16.16
N ASN A 149 2.70 -2.16 -17.34
CA ASN A 149 3.64 -2.50 -18.40
C ASN A 149 4.04 -1.20 -19.12
N GLN A 150 5.27 -0.78 -18.90
CA GLN A 150 5.76 0.54 -19.32
C GLN A 150 5.95 0.67 -20.83
N SER A 151 6.07 -0.45 -21.53
CA SER A 151 6.14 -0.49 -23.00
C SER A 151 4.77 -0.29 -23.68
N MET A 152 3.69 -0.23 -22.91
CA MET A 152 2.33 -0.18 -23.40
C MET A 152 1.65 1.16 -23.08
N ASN A 153 0.75 1.59 -23.96
CA ASN A 153 -0.17 2.70 -23.66
C ASN A 153 -1.27 2.27 -22.68
N MET A 154 -2.18 3.18 -22.30
CA MET A 154 -3.21 2.87 -21.31
C MET A 154 -4.18 1.79 -21.78
N ASP A 155 -4.65 1.85 -23.03
CA ASP A 155 -5.61 0.86 -23.56
C ASP A 155 -5.00 -0.55 -23.57
N GLN A 156 -3.73 -0.66 -23.95
CA GLN A 156 -2.99 -1.91 -23.91
C GLN A 156 -2.77 -2.40 -22.47
N ASN A 157 -2.53 -1.49 -21.53
CA ASN A 157 -2.40 -1.84 -20.11
C ASN A 157 -3.73 -2.31 -19.50
N LEU A 158 -4.88 -1.85 -19.98
CA LEU A 158 -6.18 -2.39 -19.55
C LEU A 158 -6.37 -3.84 -20.01
N ILE A 159 -5.90 -4.16 -21.22
CA ILE A 159 -5.88 -5.54 -21.72
C ILE A 159 -4.90 -6.39 -20.91
N ASP A 160 -3.68 -5.90 -20.68
CA ASP A 160 -2.67 -6.59 -19.87
C ASP A 160 -3.15 -6.83 -18.43
N PHE A 161 -3.90 -5.90 -17.85
CA PHE A 161 -4.57 -6.09 -16.57
C PHE A 161 -5.59 -7.24 -16.62
N GLU A 162 -6.43 -7.27 -17.66
CA GLU A 162 -7.42 -8.34 -17.81
C GLU A 162 -6.75 -9.72 -17.94
N GLU A 163 -5.67 -9.81 -18.68
CA GLU A 163 -4.94 -11.07 -18.88
C GLU A 163 -4.11 -11.51 -17.69
N ASN A 164 -3.42 -10.58 -17.03
CA ASN A 164 -2.38 -10.92 -16.05
C ASN A 164 -2.76 -10.62 -14.61
N PHE A 165 -3.63 -9.66 -14.33
CA PHE A 165 -4.02 -9.32 -12.95
C PHE A 165 -5.29 -10.03 -12.48
N ILE A 166 -6.23 -10.32 -13.36
CA ILE A 166 -7.44 -11.07 -13.02
C ILE A 166 -7.12 -12.44 -12.38
N PRO A 167 -6.09 -13.19 -12.82
CA PRO A 167 -5.67 -14.39 -12.12
C PRO A 167 -5.33 -14.18 -10.63
N LEU A 168 -4.66 -13.08 -10.27
CA LEU A 168 -4.38 -12.74 -8.86
C LEU A 168 -5.67 -12.44 -8.06
N LEU A 169 -6.64 -11.76 -8.67
CA LEU A 169 -7.92 -11.53 -8.01
C LEU A 169 -8.72 -12.83 -7.81
N LYS A 170 -8.56 -13.81 -8.69
CA LYS A 170 -9.13 -15.16 -8.48
C LYS A 170 -8.47 -15.88 -7.30
N GLU A 171 -7.15 -15.70 -7.10
CA GLU A 171 -6.46 -16.19 -5.91
C GLU A 171 -6.96 -15.50 -4.63
N CYS A 172 -7.23 -14.19 -4.66
CA CYS A 172 -7.91 -13.48 -3.56
C CYS A 172 -9.28 -14.07 -3.28
N LYS A 173 -10.09 -14.28 -4.33
CA LYS A 173 -11.45 -14.85 -4.21
C LYS A 173 -11.42 -16.24 -3.57
N ALA A 174 -10.52 -17.10 -4.02
CA ALA A 174 -10.37 -18.46 -3.49
C ALA A 174 -10.02 -18.49 -1.98
N ARG A 175 -9.42 -17.38 -1.47
CA ARG A 175 -9.02 -17.23 -0.07
C ARG A 175 -9.98 -16.35 0.75
N GLY A 176 -11.04 -15.81 0.13
CA GLY A 176 -11.96 -14.88 0.79
C GLY A 176 -11.33 -13.51 1.10
N LEU A 177 -10.31 -13.10 0.35
CA LEU A 177 -9.59 -11.85 0.52
C LEU A 177 -10.01 -10.78 -0.48
N GLN A 178 -9.73 -9.52 -0.15
CA GLN A 178 -9.69 -8.41 -1.07
C GLN A 178 -8.25 -8.11 -1.50
N TYR A 179 -8.08 -7.57 -2.70
CA TYR A 179 -6.88 -6.86 -3.12
C TYR A 179 -7.17 -5.36 -3.08
N ARG A 180 -6.48 -4.65 -2.19
CA ARG A 180 -6.61 -3.20 -2.02
C ARG A 180 -5.47 -2.51 -2.74
N ASN A 181 -5.73 -1.96 -3.93
CA ASN A 181 -4.70 -1.23 -4.68
C ASN A 181 -4.49 0.16 -4.09
N GLU A 182 -3.26 0.47 -3.69
CA GLU A 182 -2.89 1.84 -3.38
C GLU A 182 -2.70 2.63 -4.67
N GLN A 183 -3.33 3.82 -4.75
CA GLN A 183 -3.38 4.62 -5.97
C GLN A 183 -2.13 5.47 -6.21
N CYS A 184 -1.02 5.18 -5.53
CA CYS A 184 0.24 5.88 -5.80
C CYS A 184 0.58 5.84 -7.30
N PRO A 185 0.83 6.98 -7.96
CA PRO A 185 1.18 6.99 -9.37
C PRO A 185 2.58 6.42 -9.66
N MET A 186 3.43 6.31 -8.64
CA MET A 186 4.79 5.78 -8.72
C MET A 186 5.67 6.50 -9.75
N PRO A 187 5.75 7.83 -9.70
CA PRO A 187 6.56 8.58 -10.67
C PRO A 187 8.05 8.42 -10.37
N GLY A 188 8.87 8.34 -11.43
CA GLY A 188 10.33 8.41 -11.34
C GLY A 188 11.01 7.21 -10.67
N TRP A 189 10.35 6.12 -10.46
CA TRP A 189 10.92 4.95 -9.79
C TRP A 189 11.85 4.12 -10.67
N VAL A 190 11.75 4.28 -11.99
CA VAL A 190 12.65 3.61 -12.93
C VAL A 190 13.30 4.65 -13.85
N PRO A 191 14.64 4.67 -13.96
CA PRO A 191 15.34 5.62 -14.84
C PRO A 191 14.87 5.53 -16.28
N GLY A 192 14.51 6.66 -16.85
CA GLY A 192 14.05 6.74 -18.25
C GLY A 192 12.58 6.44 -18.47
N ASP A 193 11.80 6.22 -17.43
CA ASP A 193 10.41 5.84 -17.55
C ASP A 193 9.40 6.99 -17.56
N ASN A 194 8.23 6.62 -18.08
CA ASN A 194 7.04 7.43 -18.06
C ASN A 194 6.56 7.71 -16.62
N TRP A 195 5.85 8.81 -16.46
CA TRP A 195 5.44 9.37 -15.17
C TRP A 195 4.66 8.45 -14.25
N HIS A 196 3.96 7.44 -14.75
CA HIS A 196 3.05 6.64 -13.96
C HIS A 196 3.37 5.16 -14.12
N ASN A 197 3.95 4.59 -13.07
CA ASN A 197 4.27 3.17 -13.01
C ASN A 197 3.16 2.33 -12.37
N ASN A 198 2.01 2.95 -12.06
CA ASN A 198 0.82 2.28 -11.60
C ASN A 198 -0.40 2.83 -12.37
N ILE A 199 -1.13 1.98 -13.07
CA ILE A 199 -2.27 2.43 -13.89
C ILE A 199 -3.46 2.91 -13.04
N ALA A 200 -3.63 2.41 -11.84
CA ALA A 200 -4.79 2.69 -10.99
C ALA A 200 -4.59 3.93 -10.11
N TYR A 201 -4.22 5.07 -10.69
CA TYR A 201 -3.94 6.30 -9.95
C TYR A 201 -5.09 7.35 -10.01
N THR A 202 -6.15 7.12 -10.79
CA THR A 202 -7.29 8.04 -10.90
C THR A 202 -8.62 7.33 -10.77
N PRO A 203 -9.67 8.00 -10.25
CA PRO A 203 -10.98 7.37 -10.04
C PRO A 203 -11.63 6.86 -11.32
N GLY A 204 -11.44 7.52 -12.45
CA GLY A 204 -11.95 7.03 -13.74
C GLY A 204 -11.35 5.69 -14.14
N VAL A 205 -10.04 5.52 -13.91
CA VAL A 205 -9.37 4.22 -14.15
C VAL A 205 -9.83 3.17 -13.14
N TRP A 206 -10.04 3.51 -11.87
CA TRP A 206 -10.54 2.53 -10.87
C TRP A 206 -11.87 1.92 -11.31
N ILE A 207 -12.78 2.76 -11.82
CA ILE A 207 -14.07 2.30 -12.35
C ILE A 207 -13.87 1.40 -13.57
N ALA A 208 -13.00 1.78 -14.52
CA ALA A 208 -12.71 0.97 -15.70
C ALA A 208 -12.15 -0.42 -15.32
N LEU A 209 -11.19 -0.46 -14.40
CA LEU A 209 -10.61 -1.72 -13.90
C LEU A 209 -11.65 -2.57 -13.17
N HIS A 210 -12.50 -1.94 -12.34
CA HIS A 210 -13.56 -2.67 -11.63
C HIS A 210 -14.57 -3.28 -12.61
N ARG A 211 -14.95 -2.57 -13.66
CA ARG A 211 -15.83 -3.12 -14.71
C ARG A 211 -15.23 -4.36 -15.41
N ILE A 212 -13.90 -4.38 -15.58
CA ILE A 212 -13.20 -5.59 -16.04
C ILE A 212 -13.31 -6.70 -14.99
N CYS A 213 -13.07 -6.39 -13.72
CA CYS A 213 -13.19 -7.36 -12.63
C CYS A 213 -14.59 -7.98 -12.53
N GLU A 214 -15.65 -7.17 -12.72
CA GLU A 214 -17.04 -7.63 -12.72
C GLU A 214 -17.30 -8.68 -13.83
N LYS A 215 -16.81 -8.45 -15.04
CA LYS A 215 -16.93 -9.40 -16.17
C LYS A 215 -16.36 -10.79 -15.82
N HIS A 216 -15.34 -10.82 -14.95
CA HIS A 216 -14.67 -12.05 -14.52
C HIS A 216 -15.18 -12.58 -13.16
N GLY A 217 -16.21 -11.95 -12.58
CA GLY A 217 -16.80 -12.35 -11.33
C GLY A 217 -15.88 -12.17 -10.11
N VAL A 218 -14.96 -11.20 -10.17
CA VAL A 218 -14.02 -10.84 -9.11
C VAL A 218 -14.13 -9.37 -8.68
N GLY A 219 -15.26 -8.71 -8.96
CA GLY A 219 -15.48 -7.30 -8.60
C GLY A 219 -15.42 -7.05 -7.09
N ASP A 220 -15.87 -8.00 -6.28
CA ASP A 220 -15.82 -7.89 -4.82
C ASP A 220 -14.40 -7.96 -4.25
N GLN A 221 -13.46 -8.50 -4.99
CA GLN A 221 -12.07 -8.62 -4.59
C GLN A 221 -11.26 -7.37 -4.90
N PHE A 222 -11.70 -6.53 -5.83
CA PHE A 222 -10.99 -5.31 -6.20
C PHE A 222 -11.44 -4.13 -5.36
N ARG A 223 -10.51 -3.50 -4.64
CA ARG A 223 -10.74 -2.27 -3.86
C ARG A 223 -9.56 -1.34 -3.99
N ILE A 224 -9.78 -0.09 -3.60
CA ILE A 224 -8.77 0.96 -3.56
C ILE A 224 -8.37 1.20 -2.11
N HIS A 225 -7.08 1.23 -1.86
CA HIS A 225 -6.48 1.74 -0.64
C HIS A 225 -6.07 3.19 -0.93
N TYR A 226 -6.89 4.13 -0.47
CA TYR A 226 -6.75 5.54 -0.83
C TYR A 226 -5.73 6.23 0.06
N ASP A 227 -4.70 6.81 -0.54
CA ASP A 227 -3.74 7.72 0.11
C ASP A 227 -3.95 9.14 -0.43
N PRO A 228 -4.50 10.05 0.36
CA PRO A 228 -4.78 11.42 -0.09
C PRO A 228 -3.52 12.18 -0.52
N SER A 229 -2.35 11.83 0.01
CA SER A 229 -1.10 12.49 -0.36
C SER A 229 -0.77 12.34 -1.84
N HIS A 230 -1.05 11.16 -2.40
CA HIS A 230 -0.84 10.90 -3.82
C HIS A 230 -1.80 11.67 -4.73
N ALA A 231 -3.07 11.81 -4.31
CA ALA A 231 -4.03 12.63 -5.03
C ALA A 231 -3.60 14.10 -5.05
N ILE A 232 -3.15 14.62 -3.92
CA ILE A 232 -2.68 16.02 -3.79
C ILE A 232 -1.45 16.25 -4.66
N LEU A 233 -0.50 15.31 -4.69
CA LEU A 233 0.66 15.37 -5.59
C LEU A 233 0.28 15.49 -7.06
N MET A 234 -0.81 14.85 -7.46
CA MET A 234 -1.34 14.90 -8.82
C MET A 234 -2.25 16.12 -9.06
N GLY A 235 -2.39 17.02 -8.10
CA GLY A 235 -3.29 18.17 -8.20
C GLY A 235 -4.77 17.80 -8.16
N GLN A 236 -5.11 16.64 -7.63
CA GLN A 236 -6.49 16.19 -7.49
C GLN A 236 -7.07 16.65 -6.15
N ASP A 237 -8.33 17.11 -6.17
CA ASP A 237 -9.07 17.45 -4.97
C ASP A 237 -9.75 16.19 -4.38
N THR A 238 -9.40 15.88 -3.14
CA THR A 238 -9.92 14.69 -2.44
C THR A 238 -11.46 14.68 -2.37
N ARG A 239 -12.08 15.81 -2.08
CA ARG A 239 -13.55 15.91 -1.96
C ARG A 239 -14.22 15.63 -3.31
N SER A 240 -13.66 16.18 -4.38
CA SER A 240 -14.14 15.96 -5.74
C SER A 240 -13.99 14.50 -6.17
N ILE A 241 -12.93 13.81 -5.76
CA ILE A 241 -12.76 12.37 -6.00
C ILE A 241 -13.92 11.59 -5.36
N PHE A 242 -14.21 11.80 -4.08
CA PHE A 242 -15.29 11.08 -3.39
C PHE A 242 -16.66 11.46 -3.94
N GLN A 243 -16.89 12.73 -4.30
CA GLN A 243 -18.13 13.13 -4.92
C GLN A 243 -18.31 12.45 -6.29
N TYR A 244 -17.25 12.41 -7.11
CA TYR A 244 -17.28 11.72 -8.40
C TYR A 244 -17.61 10.23 -8.23
N LEU A 245 -16.93 9.51 -7.32
CA LEU A 245 -17.22 8.11 -7.06
C LEU A 245 -18.67 7.88 -6.60
N LYS A 246 -19.19 8.80 -5.77
CA LYS A 246 -20.57 8.74 -5.31
C LYS A 246 -21.57 8.95 -6.45
N ASP A 247 -21.33 9.93 -7.31
CA ASP A 247 -22.21 10.28 -8.43
C ASP A 247 -22.24 9.14 -9.47
N GLU A 248 -21.10 8.48 -9.66
CA GLU A 248 -20.97 7.31 -10.53
C GLU A 248 -21.47 6.00 -9.86
N GLY A 249 -21.80 6.00 -8.58
CA GLY A 249 -22.25 4.82 -7.83
C GLY A 249 -21.14 3.85 -7.40
N TYR A 250 -19.87 4.31 -7.39
CA TYR A 250 -18.69 3.48 -7.12
C TYR A 250 -17.98 3.80 -5.80
N ASN A 251 -18.63 4.49 -4.85
CA ASN A 251 -18.04 4.81 -3.55
C ASN A 251 -17.61 3.57 -2.74
N PHE A 252 -18.20 2.41 -2.99
CA PHE A 252 -17.84 1.14 -2.38
C PHE A 252 -16.44 0.64 -2.79
N LEU A 253 -15.81 1.22 -3.82
CA LEU A 253 -14.46 0.86 -4.21
C LEU A 253 -13.43 1.21 -3.15
N ILE A 254 -13.68 2.19 -2.29
CA ILE A 254 -12.77 2.54 -1.22
C ILE A 254 -12.82 1.48 -0.13
N GLY A 255 -11.74 0.70 -0.02
CA GLY A 255 -11.61 -0.40 0.94
C GLY A 255 -10.66 -0.11 2.11
N GLY A 256 -9.88 0.95 2.02
CA GLY A 256 -8.93 1.36 3.07
C GLY A 256 -8.30 2.71 2.79
N PHE A 257 -7.55 3.21 3.78
CA PHE A 257 -6.87 4.49 3.71
C PHE A 257 -5.46 4.39 4.28
N HIS A 258 -4.48 4.95 3.56
CA HIS A 258 -3.24 5.42 4.18
C HIS A 258 -3.39 6.91 4.45
N VAL A 259 -3.37 7.30 5.72
CA VAL A 259 -3.56 8.71 6.10
C VAL A 259 -2.22 9.28 6.54
N LYS A 260 -1.74 10.26 5.80
CA LYS A 260 -0.58 11.07 6.15
C LYS A 260 -0.81 12.51 5.74
N GLY A 261 -0.25 13.45 6.52
CA GLY A 261 -0.25 14.85 6.16
C GLY A 261 0.77 15.13 5.06
N GLN A 262 0.40 15.97 4.10
CA GLN A 262 1.30 16.41 3.05
C GLN A 262 1.00 17.86 2.67
N VAL A 263 2.05 18.65 2.43
CA VAL A 263 1.98 20.04 2.01
C VAL A 263 2.70 20.20 0.68
N ILE A 264 2.12 20.97 -0.22
CA ILE A 264 2.74 21.32 -1.49
C ILE A 264 3.42 22.68 -1.34
N ASP A 265 4.72 22.75 -1.65
CA ASP A 265 5.43 24.01 -1.82
C ASP A 265 5.25 24.53 -3.26
N PRO A 266 4.47 25.62 -3.48
CA PRO A 266 4.25 26.16 -4.83
C PRO A 266 5.54 26.59 -5.54
N LYS A 267 6.56 27.04 -4.79
CA LYS A 267 7.86 27.41 -5.37
C LYS A 267 8.62 26.17 -5.80
N GLY A 268 8.61 25.13 -4.97
CA GLY A 268 9.22 23.85 -5.31
C GLY A 268 8.58 23.23 -6.56
N VAL A 269 7.25 23.24 -6.65
CA VAL A 269 6.52 22.80 -7.86
C VAL A 269 6.95 23.59 -9.08
N SER A 270 7.01 24.92 -8.96
CA SER A 270 7.34 25.79 -10.09
C SER A 270 8.80 25.64 -10.55
N ALA A 271 9.71 25.37 -9.61
CA ALA A 271 11.14 25.27 -9.89
C ALA A 271 11.58 23.86 -10.34
N TRP A 272 11.00 22.82 -9.72
CA TRP A 272 11.51 21.45 -9.82
C TRP A 272 10.48 20.42 -10.28
N GLY A 273 9.24 20.85 -10.49
CA GLY A 273 8.15 19.94 -10.88
C GLY A 273 7.76 18.96 -9.78
N TYR A 274 7.27 17.80 -10.20
CA TYR A 274 6.85 16.74 -9.28
C TYR A 274 8.03 16.24 -8.42
N GLY A 275 7.79 16.05 -7.15
CA GLY A 275 8.79 15.55 -6.20
C GLY A 275 9.58 16.64 -5.47
N GLY A 276 9.71 17.86 -6.05
CA GLY A 276 10.32 19.01 -5.37
C GLY A 276 9.36 19.86 -4.55
N GLN A 277 8.09 19.48 -4.54
CA GLN A 277 6.98 20.30 -4.08
C GLN A 277 6.36 19.86 -2.77
N THR A 278 6.70 18.68 -2.28
CA THR A 278 6.01 18.15 -1.10
C THR A 278 6.90 18.18 0.12
N VAL A 279 6.31 18.59 1.21
CA VAL A 279 6.91 18.56 2.54
C VAL A 279 5.95 17.86 3.49
N GLU A 280 6.48 17.04 4.37
CA GLU A 280 5.70 16.44 5.43
C GLU A 280 5.50 17.42 6.58
N ARG A 281 4.49 17.14 7.42
CA ARG A 281 4.26 17.96 8.60
C ARG A 281 5.47 17.87 9.53
N GLY A 282 6.03 19.03 9.86
CA GLY A 282 7.21 19.14 10.70
C GLY A 282 8.52 19.27 9.94
N ASP A 283 8.50 19.04 8.62
CA ASP A 283 9.66 19.35 7.78
C ASP A 283 9.95 20.84 7.79
N MET A 284 11.23 21.16 7.66
CA MET A 284 11.68 22.55 7.64
C MET A 284 11.61 23.09 6.22
N VAL A 285 10.76 24.07 5.99
CA VAL A 285 10.67 24.81 4.73
C VAL A 285 11.21 26.21 4.94
N ASN A 286 12.31 26.55 4.28
CA ASN A 286 12.99 27.86 4.46
C ASN A 286 13.32 28.18 5.94
N GLY A 287 13.72 27.20 6.72
CA GLY A 287 14.06 27.37 8.13
C GLY A 287 12.86 27.50 9.07
N GLN A 288 11.65 27.26 8.58
CA GLN A 288 10.43 27.23 9.38
C GLN A 288 9.76 25.85 9.31
N PRO A 289 9.15 25.37 10.39
CA PRO A 289 8.34 24.17 10.33
C PRO A 289 7.23 24.31 9.29
N SER A 290 6.96 23.25 8.57
CA SER A 290 5.86 23.21 7.58
C SER A 290 4.54 23.61 8.27
N PRO A 291 3.87 24.66 7.77
CA PRO A 291 2.80 25.30 8.53
C PRO A 291 1.52 24.47 8.60
N ASN A 292 1.21 23.68 7.58
CA ASN A 292 -0.07 23.00 7.55
C ASN A 292 0.03 21.57 7.03
N PRO A 293 -0.52 20.57 7.76
CA PRO A 293 -0.93 19.34 7.14
C PRO A 293 -2.05 19.66 6.14
N VAL A 294 -2.19 18.81 5.14
CA VAL A 294 -3.40 18.83 4.34
C VAL A 294 -4.57 18.54 5.27
N ASP A 295 -5.51 19.44 5.36
CA ASP A 295 -6.78 19.17 6.02
C ASP A 295 -7.54 18.14 5.18
N LEU A 296 -7.63 16.94 5.69
CA LEU A 296 -8.36 15.82 5.09
C LEU A 296 -9.84 15.90 5.43
#